data_a618b84a5aa12b5958b2145baf698088
#
_entry.id   a618b84a5aa12b5958b2145baf698088
#
_cell.length_a   1.000
_cell.length_b   1.000
_cell.length_c   1.000
_cell.angle_alpha   90.00
_cell.angle_beta   90.00
_cell.angle_gamma   90.00
#
_symmetry.space_group_name_H-M   'P 1'
#
loop_
_entity.id
_entity.type
_entity.pdbx_description
1 polymer ?
#
loop_
_entity_poly.entity_id
_entity_poly.type
_entity_poly.pdbx_seq_one_letter_code
_entity_poly.pdbx_strand_id
1 'polypeptide(L)'
;NMYPEITVDEMYIDAAVMDLVRKPERFDVIVTTNLYGDILSDLAAYVTGSIGLAASANIGDNKAMFEPIHGAAFDIAGKGIANPTAMILSLSWLLKWLGEQKKDSKMIVAGEEVEEAVIATLTEGRKLTSDLGGTASTQEFTDAVISKIPT
;
A
#
# COMPACT_ATOMS: atom_id res chain seq x y z
N ASN A 1 -26.36 -3.98 19.10
CA ASN A 1 -25.10 -3.41 18.68
C ASN A 1 -23.98 -3.93 19.60
N MET A 2 -23.06 -4.75 19.07
CA MET A 2 -21.94 -5.31 19.86
C MET A 2 -20.80 -4.28 20.03
N TYR A 3 -20.77 -3.26 19.20
CA TYR A 3 -19.74 -2.21 19.18
C TYR A 3 -20.42 -0.84 19.08
N PRO A 4 -20.95 -0.31 20.18
CA PRO A 4 -21.70 0.95 20.19
C PRO A 4 -20.82 2.19 19.91
N GLU A 5 -19.50 2.05 20.06
CA GLU A 5 -18.51 3.08 19.80
C GLU A 5 -18.19 3.26 18.29
N ILE A 6 -18.60 2.32 17.45
CA ILE A 6 -18.39 2.40 15.99
C ILE A 6 -19.58 3.07 15.33
N THR A 7 -19.34 4.18 14.66
CA THR A 7 -20.33 4.83 13.80
C THR A 7 -20.32 4.15 12.43
N VAL A 8 -21.50 3.73 11.95
CA VAL A 8 -21.66 3.05 10.67
C VAL A 8 -22.62 3.85 9.80
N ASP A 9 -22.17 4.18 8.60
CA ASP A 9 -22.97 4.78 7.53
C ASP A 9 -23.16 3.77 6.39
N GLU A 10 -24.33 3.78 5.75
CA GLU A 10 -24.58 3.01 4.54
C GLU A 10 -24.58 3.95 3.33
N MET A 11 -23.94 3.50 2.25
CA MET A 11 -23.82 4.30 1.03
C MET A 11 -23.99 3.43 -0.22
N TYR A 12 -24.65 3.97 -1.24
CA TYR A 12 -24.67 3.35 -2.56
C TYR A 12 -23.29 3.45 -3.20
N ILE A 13 -22.92 2.43 -3.97
CA ILE A 13 -21.59 2.30 -4.55
C ILE A 13 -21.23 3.47 -5.49
N ASP A 14 -22.16 3.94 -6.30
CA ASP A 14 -21.96 5.08 -7.20
C ASP A 14 -21.68 6.38 -6.43
N ALA A 15 -22.39 6.60 -5.33
CA ALA A 15 -22.14 7.72 -4.43
C ALA A 15 -20.79 7.59 -3.71
N ALA A 16 -20.43 6.37 -3.28
CA ALA A 16 -19.15 6.10 -2.63
C ALA A 16 -17.96 6.37 -3.56
N VAL A 17 -18.03 5.95 -4.82
CA VAL A 17 -17.02 6.25 -5.85
C VAL A 17 -16.83 7.75 -6.03
N MET A 18 -17.92 8.50 -6.12
CA MET A 18 -17.89 9.95 -6.29
C MET A 18 -17.32 10.67 -5.05
N ASP A 19 -17.71 10.25 -3.85
CA ASP A 19 -17.23 10.85 -2.62
C ASP A 19 -15.76 10.47 -2.34
N LEU A 20 -15.30 9.27 -2.71
CA LEU A 20 -13.91 8.86 -2.57
C LEU A 20 -12.94 9.75 -3.38
N VAL A 21 -13.40 10.27 -4.53
CA VAL A 21 -12.62 11.24 -5.31
C VAL A 21 -12.72 12.66 -4.73
N ARG A 22 -13.90 13.04 -4.21
CA ARG A 22 -14.16 14.42 -3.78
C ARG A 22 -13.74 14.71 -2.36
N LYS A 23 -13.85 13.72 -1.47
CA LYS A 23 -13.67 13.84 -0.02
C LYS A 23 -13.11 12.53 0.54
N PRO A 24 -11.92 12.09 0.10
CA PRO A 24 -11.33 10.83 0.57
C PRO A 24 -11.14 10.78 2.08
N GLU A 25 -10.93 11.93 2.72
CA GLU A 25 -10.78 12.09 4.17
C GLU A 25 -12.02 11.73 4.98
N ARG A 26 -13.17 11.55 4.33
CA ARG A 26 -14.41 11.12 4.96
C ARG A 26 -14.38 9.64 5.35
N PHE A 27 -13.60 8.83 4.62
CA PHE A 27 -13.60 7.40 4.76
C PHE A 27 -12.50 6.97 5.74
N ASP A 28 -12.89 6.22 6.75
CA ASP A 28 -11.98 5.57 7.70
C ASP A 28 -11.82 4.09 7.31
N VAL A 29 -12.92 3.34 7.33
CA VAL A 29 -12.96 1.94 6.90
C VAL A 29 -14.15 1.72 5.97
N ILE A 30 -13.92 1.07 4.84
CA ILE A 30 -14.97 0.69 3.89
C ILE A 30 -15.16 -0.83 3.93
N VAL A 31 -16.38 -1.27 4.15
CA VAL A 31 -16.77 -2.69 4.08
C VAL A 31 -17.72 -2.88 2.92
N THR A 32 -17.39 -3.77 2.00
CA THR A 32 -18.18 -4.01 0.79
C THR A 32 -17.99 -5.44 0.27
N THR A 33 -18.70 -5.80 -0.80
CA THR A 33 -18.50 -7.08 -1.49
C THR A 33 -17.22 -7.07 -2.32
N ASN A 34 -16.71 -8.27 -2.67
CA ASN A 34 -15.44 -8.44 -3.37
C ASN A 34 -15.31 -7.53 -4.62
N LEU A 35 -16.26 -7.62 -5.55
CA LEU A 35 -16.20 -6.86 -6.80
C LEU A 35 -16.13 -5.34 -6.59
N TYR A 36 -16.93 -4.84 -5.67
CA TYR A 36 -16.91 -3.39 -5.36
C TYR A 36 -15.66 -2.99 -4.57
N GLY A 37 -15.15 -3.90 -3.74
CA GLY A 37 -13.89 -3.72 -3.03
C GLY A 37 -12.71 -3.57 -3.99
N ASP A 38 -12.63 -4.43 -5.01
CA ASP A 38 -11.58 -4.38 -6.04
C ASP A 38 -11.61 -3.02 -6.79
N ILE A 39 -12.81 -2.57 -7.18
CA ILE A 39 -12.97 -1.27 -7.87
C ILE A 39 -12.61 -0.10 -6.96
N LEU A 40 -13.08 -0.13 -5.71
CA LEU A 40 -12.84 0.97 -4.76
C LEU A 40 -11.39 1.04 -4.30
N SER A 41 -10.71 -0.10 -4.13
CA SER A 41 -9.30 -0.12 -3.72
C SER A 41 -8.38 0.43 -4.81
N ASP A 42 -8.62 0.09 -6.08
CA ASP A 42 -7.88 0.65 -7.21
C ASP A 42 -8.09 2.16 -7.32
N LEU A 43 -9.35 2.61 -7.16
CA LEU A 43 -9.66 4.04 -7.16
C LEU A 43 -8.98 4.77 -5.98
N ALA A 44 -9.03 4.20 -4.78
CA ALA A 44 -8.40 4.76 -3.60
C ALA A 44 -6.88 4.89 -3.78
N ALA A 45 -6.24 3.85 -4.32
CA ALA A 45 -4.81 3.88 -4.64
C ALA A 45 -4.47 4.98 -5.64
N TYR A 46 -5.32 5.19 -6.65
CA TYR A 46 -5.11 6.27 -7.61
C TYR A 46 -5.30 7.66 -6.99
N VAL A 47 -6.26 7.82 -6.09
CA VAL A 47 -6.47 9.07 -5.33
C VAL A 47 -5.29 9.41 -4.44
N THR A 48 -4.57 8.41 -3.91
CA THR A 48 -3.35 8.61 -3.12
C THR A 48 -2.10 8.90 -3.97
N GLY A 49 -2.19 8.79 -5.29
CA GLY A 49 -1.15 9.17 -6.23
C GLY A 49 -0.81 8.13 -7.30
N SER A 50 -0.73 6.85 -6.95
CA SER A 50 -0.44 5.77 -7.89
C SER A 50 -0.85 4.41 -7.34
N ILE A 51 -1.33 3.54 -8.22
CA ILE A 51 -1.59 2.13 -7.87
C ILE A 51 -0.31 1.38 -7.44
N GLY A 52 0.86 1.85 -7.89
CA GLY A 52 2.17 1.33 -7.49
C GLY A 52 2.54 1.61 -6.03
N LEU A 53 1.75 2.42 -5.30
CA LEU A 53 1.96 2.71 -3.88
C LEU A 53 1.19 1.76 -2.96
N ALA A 54 0.19 1.06 -3.46
CA ALA A 54 -0.78 0.37 -2.62
C ALA A 54 -0.43 -1.10 -2.40
N ALA A 55 -0.14 -1.45 -1.15
CA ALA A 55 -0.02 -2.82 -0.67
C ALA A 55 -1.36 -3.36 -0.18
N SER A 56 -1.51 -4.68 -0.15
CA SER A 56 -2.67 -5.41 0.35
C SER A 56 -2.25 -6.55 1.25
N ALA A 57 -3.16 -6.96 2.13
CA ALA A 57 -2.97 -8.10 3.00
C ALA A 57 -4.28 -8.89 3.16
N ASN A 58 -4.19 -10.21 3.02
CA ASN A 58 -5.24 -11.15 3.36
C ASN A 58 -4.79 -11.90 4.62
N ILE A 59 -5.40 -11.60 5.76
CA ILE A 59 -4.96 -12.08 7.07
C ILE A 59 -6.02 -13.00 7.65
N GLY A 60 -5.64 -14.26 7.93
CA GLY A 60 -6.43 -15.21 8.70
C GLY A 60 -5.78 -15.51 10.04
N ASP A 61 -6.35 -16.45 10.79
CA ASP A 61 -5.92 -16.74 12.17
C ASP A 61 -4.44 -17.18 12.28
N ASN A 62 -3.96 -17.95 11.31
CA ASN A 62 -2.62 -18.56 11.36
C ASN A 62 -1.82 -18.41 10.06
N LYS A 63 -2.38 -17.74 9.06
CA LYS A 63 -1.77 -17.56 7.73
C LYS A 63 -2.12 -16.19 7.22
N ALA A 64 -1.19 -15.59 6.48
CA ALA A 64 -1.43 -14.34 5.79
C ALA A 64 -0.76 -14.35 4.42
N MET A 65 -1.29 -13.55 3.50
CA MET A 65 -0.71 -13.25 2.19
C MET A 65 -0.59 -11.74 2.08
N PHE A 66 0.56 -11.29 1.64
CA PHE A 66 0.84 -9.87 1.42
C PHE A 66 1.26 -9.67 -0.03
N GLU A 67 0.63 -8.73 -0.71
CA GLU A 67 0.84 -8.50 -2.15
C GLU A 67 0.54 -7.05 -2.51
N PRO A 68 1.04 -6.53 -3.63
CA PRO A 68 0.51 -5.31 -4.24
C PRO A 68 -0.95 -5.51 -4.63
N ILE A 69 -1.76 -4.45 -4.60
CA ILE A 69 -3.15 -4.53 -5.09
C ILE A 69 -3.21 -4.64 -6.62
N HIS A 70 -2.22 -4.11 -7.32
CA HIS A 70 -2.17 -4.12 -8.79
C HIS A 70 -1.81 -5.49 -9.35
N GLY A 71 -2.33 -5.79 -10.55
CA GLY A 71 -1.96 -6.98 -11.32
C GLY A 71 -0.61 -6.87 -12.03
N ALA A 72 -0.36 -7.79 -12.97
CA ALA A 72 0.83 -7.81 -13.81
C ALA A 72 0.70 -6.79 -14.94
N ALA A 73 1.54 -5.78 -14.95
CA ALA A 73 1.58 -4.75 -15.99
C ALA A 73 2.41 -5.23 -17.20
N PHE A 74 1.82 -6.06 -18.04
CA PHE A 74 2.50 -6.68 -19.17
C PHE A 74 3.05 -5.66 -20.18
N ASP A 75 2.43 -4.50 -20.30
CA ASP A 75 2.82 -3.39 -21.17
C ASP A 75 4.16 -2.75 -20.79
N ILE A 76 4.54 -2.81 -19.52
CA ILE A 76 5.82 -2.29 -19.01
C ILE A 76 6.79 -3.39 -18.57
N ALA A 77 6.44 -4.65 -18.77
CA ALA A 77 7.29 -5.78 -18.39
C ALA A 77 8.68 -5.69 -19.04
N GLY A 78 9.73 -5.89 -18.28
CA GLY A 78 11.12 -5.84 -18.75
C GLY A 78 11.69 -4.43 -19.00
N LYS A 79 10.89 -3.37 -18.87
CA LYS A 79 11.35 -1.98 -19.09
C LYS A 79 12.08 -1.37 -17.89
N GLY A 80 11.98 -1.98 -16.71
CA GLY A 80 12.62 -1.49 -15.48
C GLY A 80 12.07 -0.16 -14.96
N ILE A 81 10.81 0.17 -15.27
CA ILE A 81 10.17 1.45 -14.91
C ILE A 81 9.03 1.31 -13.92
N ALA A 82 8.65 0.10 -13.55
CA ALA A 82 7.58 -0.15 -12.58
C ALA A 82 7.95 0.41 -11.19
N ASN A 83 6.98 1.01 -10.52
CA ASN A 83 7.14 1.47 -9.13
C ASN A 83 7.16 0.26 -8.18
N PRO A 84 8.24 0.01 -7.42
CA PRO A 84 8.33 -1.15 -6.55
C PRO A 84 7.74 -0.93 -5.15
N THR A 85 7.21 0.26 -4.87
CA THR A 85 6.77 0.67 -3.53
C THR A 85 5.77 -0.30 -2.90
N ALA A 86 4.73 -0.69 -3.65
CA ALA A 86 3.70 -1.60 -3.15
C ALA A 86 4.29 -2.95 -2.70
N MET A 87 5.25 -3.50 -3.47
CA MET A 87 5.93 -4.75 -3.11
C MET A 87 6.82 -4.58 -1.87
N ILE A 88 7.54 -3.46 -1.76
CA ILE A 88 8.40 -3.16 -0.59
C ILE A 88 7.53 -2.98 0.66
N LEU A 89 6.39 -2.29 0.55
CA LEU A 89 5.45 -2.15 1.67
C LEU A 89 4.79 -3.48 2.05
N SER A 90 4.50 -4.35 1.08
CA SER A 90 4.03 -5.71 1.35
C SER A 90 5.04 -6.51 2.18
N LEU A 91 6.34 -6.36 1.90
CA LEU A 91 7.40 -6.97 2.71
C LEU A 91 7.44 -6.38 4.13
N SER A 92 7.33 -5.05 4.27
CA SER A 92 7.24 -4.40 5.58
C SER A 92 6.11 -4.97 6.43
N TRP A 93 4.91 -5.07 5.87
CA TRP A 93 3.74 -5.61 6.55
C TRP A 93 3.90 -7.10 6.91
N LEU A 94 4.49 -7.89 6.01
CA LEU A 94 4.85 -9.29 6.28
C LEU A 94 5.77 -9.41 7.49
N LEU A 95 6.83 -8.59 7.57
CA LEU A 95 7.78 -8.62 8.67
C LEU A 95 7.10 -8.23 10.00
N LYS A 96 6.28 -7.19 10.01
CA LYS A 96 5.52 -6.77 11.20
C LYS A 96 4.59 -7.87 11.68
N TRP A 97 3.79 -8.44 10.76
CA TRP A 97 2.85 -9.52 11.10
C TRP A 97 3.58 -10.77 11.62
N LEU A 98 4.67 -11.21 10.97
CA LEU A 98 5.46 -12.34 11.44
C LEU A 98 6.09 -12.06 12.81
N GLY A 99 6.56 -10.85 13.04
CA GLY A 99 7.11 -10.42 14.32
C GLY A 99 6.09 -10.52 15.44
N GLU A 100 4.85 -10.09 15.19
CA GLU A 100 3.74 -10.23 16.14
C GLU A 100 3.42 -11.70 16.43
N GLN A 101 3.28 -12.54 15.37
CA GLN A 101 2.97 -13.96 15.51
C GLN A 101 4.07 -14.72 16.29
N LYS A 102 5.32 -14.37 16.07
CA LYS A 102 6.49 -15.01 16.70
C LYS A 102 6.97 -14.31 17.98
N LYS A 103 6.36 -13.18 18.33
CA LYS A 103 6.82 -12.31 19.44
C LYS A 103 8.28 -11.90 19.29
N ASP A 104 8.69 -11.62 18.06
CA ASP A 104 10.04 -11.18 17.68
C ASP A 104 10.03 -9.69 17.34
N SER A 105 10.43 -8.88 18.32
CA SER A 105 10.49 -7.42 18.16
C SER A 105 11.49 -6.96 17.08
N LYS A 106 12.50 -7.74 16.77
CA LYS A 106 13.46 -7.37 15.71
C LYS A 106 12.83 -7.40 14.34
N MET A 107 11.92 -8.36 14.09
CA MET A 107 11.17 -8.42 12.84
C MET A 107 10.20 -7.24 12.72
N ILE A 108 9.55 -6.84 13.83
CA ILE A 108 8.66 -5.68 13.84
C ILE A 108 9.46 -4.42 13.49
N VAL A 109 10.57 -4.18 14.20
CA VAL A 109 11.44 -3.02 13.94
C VAL A 109 11.95 -3.01 12.50
N ALA A 110 12.41 -4.14 11.97
CA ALA A 110 12.87 -4.24 10.59
C ALA A 110 11.74 -3.87 9.58
N GLY A 111 10.50 -4.26 9.86
CA GLY A 111 9.35 -3.86 9.05
C GLY A 111 9.08 -2.35 9.12
N GLU A 112 9.15 -1.76 10.30
CA GLU A 112 9.00 -0.32 10.52
C GLU A 112 10.10 0.47 9.80
N GLU A 113 11.35 0.07 9.92
CA GLU A 113 12.48 0.71 9.24
C GLU A 113 12.36 0.69 7.71
N VAL A 114 11.88 -0.42 7.13
CA VAL A 114 11.58 -0.51 5.69
C VAL A 114 10.49 0.50 5.29
N GLU A 115 9.41 0.59 6.06
CA GLU A 115 8.32 1.53 5.78
C GLU A 115 8.78 2.99 5.89
N GLU A 116 9.54 3.32 6.93
CA GLU A 116 10.10 4.66 7.13
C GLU A 116 11.06 5.03 5.99
N ALA A 117 11.89 4.10 5.52
CA ALA A 117 12.79 4.31 4.38
C ALA A 117 12.01 4.61 3.07
N VAL A 118 10.89 3.92 2.84
CA VAL A 118 9.98 4.20 1.72
C VAL A 118 9.40 5.61 1.85
N ILE A 119 8.82 5.95 3.00
CA ILE A 119 8.22 7.27 3.26
C ILE A 119 9.27 8.38 3.07
N ALA A 120 10.47 8.20 3.60
CA ALA A 120 11.56 9.15 3.45
C ALA A 120 12.00 9.33 1.98
N THR A 121 11.99 8.25 1.19
CA THR A 121 12.32 8.31 -0.24
C THR A 121 11.27 9.07 -1.05
N LEU A 122 10.00 8.77 -0.79
CA LEU A 122 8.87 9.46 -1.42
C LEU A 122 8.84 10.95 -1.02
N THR A 123 9.04 11.26 0.25
CA THR A 123 9.05 12.65 0.77
C THR A 123 10.21 13.47 0.19
N GLU A 124 11.40 12.87 0.03
CA GLU A 124 12.54 13.53 -0.60
C GLU A 124 12.28 13.87 -2.08
N GLY A 125 11.53 13.05 -2.78
CA GLY A 125 11.07 13.32 -4.15
C GLY A 125 12.14 13.29 -5.23
N ARG A 126 13.37 12.88 -4.93
CA ARG A 126 14.51 12.92 -5.90
C ARG A 126 14.55 11.72 -6.82
N LYS A 127 14.12 10.57 -6.35
CA LYS A 127 14.16 9.29 -7.08
C LYS A 127 12.76 8.69 -7.17
N LEU A 128 11.85 9.44 -7.83
CA LEU A 128 10.50 8.97 -8.09
C LEU A 128 10.40 8.28 -9.45
N THR A 129 9.58 7.25 -9.53
CA THR A 129 9.23 6.55 -10.77
C THR A 129 8.28 7.38 -11.64
N SER A 130 8.08 6.98 -12.88
CA SER A 130 7.31 7.76 -13.87
C SER A 130 5.83 7.94 -13.52
N ASP A 131 5.23 7.00 -12.83
CA ASP A 131 3.85 7.07 -12.32
C ASP A 131 3.65 8.16 -11.26
N LEU A 132 4.73 8.54 -10.57
CA LEU A 132 4.78 9.64 -9.61
C LEU A 132 5.38 10.94 -10.19
N GLY A 133 5.48 11.02 -11.52
CA GLY A 133 6.03 12.20 -12.22
C GLY A 133 7.55 12.30 -12.21
N GLY A 134 8.25 11.26 -11.78
CA GLY A 134 9.71 11.19 -11.79
C GLY A 134 10.29 10.51 -13.04
N THR A 135 11.58 10.21 -12.99
CA THR A 135 12.31 9.53 -14.07
C THR A 135 13.17 8.36 -13.59
N ALA A 136 13.09 8.02 -12.31
CA ALA A 136 13.87 6.93 -11.75
C ALA A 136 13.36 5.57 -12.29
N SER A 137 14.30 4.68 -12.53
CA SER A 137 14.01 3.27 -12.77
C SER A 137 13.57 2.57 -11.50
N THR A 138 12.97 1.38 -11.64
CA THR A 138 12.65 0.49 -10.51
C THR A 138 13.87 0.28 -9.61
N GLN A 139 15.05 0.05 -10.22
CA GLN A 139 16.28 -0.19 -9.46
C GLN A 139 16.76 1.06 -8.71
N GLU A 140 16.79 2.21 -9.38
CA GLU A 140 17.20 3.47 -8.74
C GLU A 140 16.32 3.87 -7.56
N PHE A 141 15.00 3.64 -7.66
CA PHE A 141 14.10 3.86 -6.54
C PHE A 141 14.41 2.87 -5.40
N THR A 142 14.58 1.58 -5.72
CA THR A 142 14.89 0.54 -4.73
C THR A 142 16.20 0.84 -4.00
N ASP A 143 17.25 1.23 -4.73
CA ASP A 143 18.54 1.59 -4.16
C ASP A 143 18.43 2.81 -3.23
N ALA A 144 17.59 3.79 -3.59
CA ALA A 144 17.31 4.94 -2.75
C ALA A 144 16.62 4.55 -1.43
N VAL A 145 15.68 3.61 -1.48
CA VAL A 145 15.05 3.07 -0.26
C VAL A 145 16.08 2.33 0.60
N ILE A 146 16.86 1.41 0.00
CA ILE A 146 17.88 0.63 0.72
C ILE A 146 18.87 1.57 1.43
N SER A 147 19.29 2.65 0.79
CA SER A 147 20.25 3.60 1.38
C SER A 147 19.74 4.32 2.63
N LYS A 148 18.44 4.25 2.91
CA LYS A 148 17.80 4.88 4.07
C LYS A 148 17.46 3.89 5.20
N ILE A 149 17.60 2.58 4.96
CA ILE A 149 17.44 1.59 6.01
C ILE A 149 18.64 1.68 6.95
N PRO A 150 18.45 1.79 8.28
CA PRO A 150 19.54 1.78 9.26
C PRO A 150 20.39 0.51 9.16
N THR A 151 21.69 0.63 9.32
CA THR A 151 22.65 -0.49 9.30
C THR A 151 22.96 -1.02 10.71
#